data_5b15188f29c2e27b4cc6239c1003e8f4
#
_entry.id   5b15188f29c2e27b4cc6239c1003e8f4
#
_cell.length_a   1.000
_cell.length_b   1.000
_cell.length_c   1.000
_cell.angle_alpha   90.00
_cell.angle_beta   90.00
_cell.angle_gamma   90.00
#
_symmetry.space_group_name_H-M   'P 1'
#
loop_
_entity.id
_entity.type
_entity.pdbx_description
1 polymer ?
#
loop_
_entity_poly.entity_id
_entity_poly.type
_entity_poly.pdbx_seq_one_letter_code
_entity_poly.pdbx_strand_id
1 'polypeptide(L)'
;VAKLPAAQWVFLETAHLRWASSLGPCNVELDDKKRVMAELARLKQVLPTVPDEPKKLDPFLRLHLFAMKGEEFYARFQKLLAVTDADFPESRQATGPYMGNGRFLGEKDKFEVVIHSTRANHKLFVVDFAGAAPTDSLRWHLKDQHKMIASIPAEDPDLKKDKSLFPHVVHNLSHLCFDAYKHFSYDPPLWLTEGLALCMEKEIEPTSTTNEGEEGGKSDVRGPKDWNAAVKKLVAAGKQKRLAQLLPMKEVAELDEDAKLTAWSMVRFLLDAHPEATAKFLGGVKGQLDE
;
A
#
# COMPACT_ATOMS: atom_id res chain seq x y z
N VAL A 1 -6.85 -19.24 -4.46
CA VAL A 1 -8.11 -18.48 -4.65
C VAL A 1 -9.17 -19.35 -5.29
N ALA A 2 -8.86 -20.15 -6.31
CA ALA A 2 -9.85 -21.02 -6.98
C ALA A 2 -10.54 -22.06 -6.06
N LYS A 3 -9.96 -22.36 -4.90
CA LYS A 3 -10.52 -23.30 -3.92
C LYS A 3 -11.41 -22.61 -2.86
N LEU A 4 -11.53 -21.27 -2.90
CA LEU A 4 -12.32 -20.54 -1.91
C LEU A 4 -13.82 -20.66 -2.23
N PRO A 5 -14.66 -21.06 -1.27
CA PRO A 5 -16.07 -21.28 -1.50
C PRO A 5 -16.83 -19.97 -1.76
N ALA A 6 -17.87 -20.07 -2.58
CA ALA A 6 -18.99 -19.12 -2.71
C ALA A 6 -18.65 -17.66 -3.10
N ALA A 7 -17.48 -17.36 -3.64
CA ALA A 7 -17.16 -16.01 -4.11
C ALA A 7 -16.98 -15.98 -5.64
N GLN A 8 -17.59 -15.01 -6.28
CA GLN A 8 -17.29 -14.71 -7.68
C GLN A 8 -15.99 -13.88 -7.71
N TRP A 9 -14.93 -14.48 -8.20
CA TRP A 9 -13.63 -13.83 -8.33
C TRP A 9 -13.48 -13.18 -9.69
N VAL A 10 -12.92 -11.98 -9.68
CA VAL A 10 -12.44 -11.24 -10.85
C VAL A 10 -10.94 -11.12 -10.75
N PHE A 11 -10.23 -11.38 -11.84
CA PHE A 11 -8.78 -11.30 -11.95
C PHE A 11 -8.40 -10.29 -13.00
N LEU A 12 -7.35 -9.52 -12.72
CA LEU A 12 -6.79 -8.57 -13.65
C LEU A 12 -5.27 -8.48 -13.47
N GLU A 13 -4.55 -8.42 -14.57
CA GLU A 13 -3.11 -8.20 -14.57
C GLU A 13 -2.79 -6.91 -15.32
N THR A 14 -1.94 -6.09 -14.73
CA THR A 14 -1.43 -4.84 -15.30
C THR A 14 0.08 -4.92 -15.51
N ALA A 15 0.74 -3.80 -15.78
CA ALA A 15 2.19 -3.80 -16.00
C ALA A 15 2.97 -4.31 -14.78
N HIS A 16 2.61 -3.86 -13.57
CA HIS A 16 3.36 -4.12 -12.35
C HIS A 16 2.58 -4.92 -11.29
N LEU A 17 1.27 -5.03 -11.44
CA LEU A 17 0.37 -5.56 -10.41
C LEU A 17 -0.49 -6.70 -10.95
N ARG A 18 -0.75 -7.70 -10.08
CA ARG A 18 -1.79 -8.72 -10.26
C ARG A 18 -2.86 -8.52 -9.22
N TRP A 19 -4.09 -8.56 -9.67
CA TRP A 19 -5.26 -8.31 -8.84
C TRP A 19 -6.17 -9.53 -8.80
N ALA A 20 -6.62 -9.89 -7.62
CA ALA A 20 -7.73 -10.80 -7.42
C ALA A 20 -8.74 -10.14 -6.51
N SER A 21 -10.02 -10.10 -6.90
CA SER A 21 -11.07 -9.45 -6.09
C SER A 21 -12.32 -10.30 -6.07
N SER A 22 -12.89 -10.50 -4.91
CA SER A 22 -14.24 -11.06 -4.73
C SER A 22 -15.26 -10.01 -4.31
N LEU A 23 -14.93 -8.72 -4.50
CA LEU A 23 -15.84 -7.62 -4.19
C LEU A 23 -17.08 -7.66 -5.08
N GLY A 24 -18.25 -7.55 -4.46
CA GLY A 24 -19.50 -7.35 -5.18
C GLY A 24 -19.61 -5.98 -5.82
N PRO A 25 -20.71 -5.71 -6.54
CA PRO A 25 -20.95 -4.39 -7.10
C PRO A 25 -21.20 -3.37 -6.00
N CYS A 26 -20.84 -2.09 -6.24
CA CYS A 26 -21.09 -1.00 -5.30
C CYS A 26 -21.82 0.17 -5.96
N ASN A 27 -22.61 0.90 -5.17
CA ASN A 27 -23.25 2.13 -5.64
C ASN A 27 -22.23 3.27 -5.65
N VAL A 28 -22.38 4.19 -6.61
CA VAL A 28 -21.63 5.44 -6.61
C VAL A 28 -22.29 6.39 -5.61
N GLU A 29 -21.61 6.65 -4.50
CA GLU A 29 -22.10 7.56 -3.45
C GLU A 29 -22.14 9.01 -3.97
N LEU A 30 -23.14 9.79 -3.53
CA LEU A 30 -23.34 11.17 -4.01
C LEU A 30 -22.15 12.08 -3.66
N ASP A 31 -21.59 11.94 -2.47
CA ASP A 31 -20.44 12.71 -1.99
C ASP A 31 -19.13 12.35 -2.71
N ASP A 32 -19.08 11.19 -3.35
CA ASP A 32 -17.91 10.68 -4.09
C ASP A 32 -18.11 10.69 -5.61
N LYS A 33 -19.31 11.04 -6.09
CA LYS A 33 -19.69 10.96 -7.51
C LYS A 33 -18.70 11.72 -8.41
N LYS A 34 -18.33 12.93 -8.05
CA LYS A 34 -17.43 13.78 -8.86
C LYS A 34 -16.07 13.11 -9.07
N ARG A 35 -15.50 12.54 -8.01
CA ARG A 35 -14.22 11.82 -8.05
C ARG A 35 -14.33 10.56 -8.92
N VAL A 36 -15.33 9.73 -8.67
CA VAL A 36 -15.55 8.48 -9.41
C VAL A 36 -15.77 8.75 -10.91
N MET A 37 -16.55 9.78 -11.28
CA MET A 37 -16.74 10.14 -12.69
C MET A 37 -15.44 10.60 -13.35
N ALA A 38 -14.59 11.35 -12.65
CA ALA A 38 -13.27 11.74 -13.16
C ALA A 38 -12.34 10.52 -13.33
N GLU A 39 -12.37 9.57 -12.42
CA GLU A 39 -11.62 8.31 -12.52
C GLU A 39 -12.12 7.46 -13.71
N LEU A 40 -13.42 7.33 -13.90
CA LEU A 40 -14.03 6.63 -15.04
C LEU A 40 -13.66 7.28 -16.38
N ALA A 41 -13.64 8.61 -16.46
CA ALA A 41 -13.23 9.33 -17.66
C ALA A 41 -11.78 9.03 -18.05
N ARG A 42 -10.86 8.89 -17.07
CA ARG A 42 -9.49 8.44 -17.31
C ARG A 42 -9.45 6.98 -17.77
N LEU A 43 -10.16 6.10 -17.08
CA LEU A 43 -10.22 4.69 -17.45
C LEU A 43 -10.78 4.49 -18.87
N LYS A 44 -11.75 5.31 -19.28
CA LYS A 44 -12.35 5.25 -20.61
C LYS A 44 -11.35 5.54 -21.76
N GLN A 45 -10.24 6.24 -21.48
CA GLN A 45 -9.21 6.50 -22.48
C GLN A 45 -8.48 5.22 -22.92
N VAL A 46 -8.39 4.23 -22.02
CA VAL A 46 -7.75 2.93 -22.29
C VAL A 46 -8.78 1.80 -22.45
N LEU A 47 -9.99 1.98 -21.95
CA LEU A 47 -11.09 1.02 -22.01
C LEU A 47 -12.37 1.72 -22.53
N PRO A 48 -12.57 1.86 -23.84
CA PRO A 48 -13.67 2.66 -24.42
C PRO A 48 -15.08 2.21 -24.05
N THR A 49 -15.25 0.95 -23.60
CA THR A 49 -16.53 0.37 -23.19
C THR A 49 -17.00 0.85 -21.81
N VAL A 50 -16.20 1.63 -21.08
CA VAL A 50 -16.55 2.18 -19.76
C VAL A 50 -17.74 3.12 -19.93
N PRO A 51 -18.84 2.95 -19.14
CA PRO A 51 -20.00 3.82 -19.19
C PRO A 51 -19.69 5.21 -18.63
N ASP A 52 -20.37 6.24 -19.14
CA ASP A 52 -20.07 7.63 -18.78
C ASP A 52 -20.52 7.99 -17.35
N GLU A 53 -21.73 7.60 -16.96
CA GLU A 53 -22.28 7.92 -15.63
C GLU A 53 -23.02 6.73 -15.00
N PRO A 54 -22.33 5.66 -14.65
CA PRO A 54 -22.98 4.54 -13.99
C PRO A 54 -23.41 4.92 -12.58
N LYS A 55 -24.62 4.54 -12.19
CA LYS A 55 -25.08 4.64 -10.80
C LYS A 55 -24.47 3.58 -9.89
N LYS A 56 -23.99 2.50 -10.50
CA LYS A 56 -23.45 1.33 -9.83
C LYS A 56 -22.24 0.83 -10.62
N LEU A 57 -21.16 0.53 -9.91
CA LEU A 57 -20.00 -0.13 -10.47
C LEU A 57 -20.19 -1.64 -10.31
N ASP A 58 -20.13 -2.39 -11.39
CA ASP A 58 -20.04 -3.85 -11.32
C ASP A 58 -18.66 -4.30 -10.85
N PRO A 59 -18.46 -5.59 -10.50
CA PRO A 59 -17.20 -6.08 -9.99
C PRO A 59 -16.01 -5.87 -10.95
N PHE A 60 -16.22 -5.99 -12.27
CA PHE A 60 -15.18 -5.79 -13.27
C PHE A 60 -14.76 -4.33 -13.36
N LEU A 61 -15.72 -3.42 -13.50
CA LEU A 61 -15.46 -1.99 -13.59
C LEU A 61 -14.78 -1.48 -12.30
N ARG A 62 -15.24 -1.98 -11.15
CA ARG A 62 -14.66 -1.67 -9.84
C ARG A 62 -13.19 -2.08 -9.78
N LEU A 63 -12.86 -3.30 -10.22
CA LEU A 63 -11.49 -3.79 -10.23
C LEU A 63 -10.60 -3.04 -11.23
N HIS A 64 -11.14 -2.67 -12.40
CA HIS A 64 -10.40 -1.86 -13.37
C HIS A 64 -10.03 -0.48 -12.82
N LEU A 65 -10.91 0.16 -12.04
CA LEU A 65 -10.60 1.41 -11.36
C LEU A 65 -9.49 1.23 -10.32
N PHE A 66 -9.54 0.16 -9.53
CA PHE A 66 -8.46 -0.16 -8.58
C PHE A 66 -7.13 -0.40 -9.29
N ALA A 67 -7.15 -1.17 -10.37
CA ALA A 67 -5.95 -1.50 -11.14
C ALA A 67 -5.32 -0.27 -11.81
N MET A 68 -6.12 0.59 -12.43
CA MET A 68 -5.65 1.86 -13.00
C MET A 68 -4.98 2.73 -11.93
N LYS A 69 -5.65 2.93 -10.80
CA LYS A 69 -5.11 3.73 -9.69
C LYS A 69 -3.89 3.07 -9.02
N GLY A 70 -3.83 1.74 -9.03
CA GLY A 70 -2.66 0.99 -8.56
C GLY A 70 -1.42 1.26 -9.42
N GLU A 71 -1.57 1.31 -10.75
CA GLU A 71 -0.47 1.69 -11.64
C GLU A 71 -0.08 3.17 -11.48
N GLU A 72 -1.05 4.07 -11.28
CA GLU A 72 -0.78 5.48 -10.96
C GLU A 72 0.02 5.61 -9.66
N PHE A 73 -0.34 4.81 -8.63
CA PHE A 73 0.42 4.72 -7.39
C PHE A 73 1.85 4.21 -7.63
N TYR A 74 2.02 3.12 -8.39
CA TYR A 74 3.32 2.54 -8.66
C TYR A 74 4.25 3.55 -9.36
N ALA A 75 3.76 4.23 -10.40
CA ALA A 75 4.49 5.29 -11.08
C ALA A 75 4.84 6.46 -10.13
N ARG A 76 3.92 6.84 -9.23
CA ARG A 76 4.16 7.85 -8.19
C ARG A 76 5.24 7.41 -7.21
N PHE A 77 5.25 6.13 -6.84
CA PHE A 77 6.23 5.55 -5.94
C PHE A 77 7.63 5.50 -6.58
N GLN A 78 7.73 5.10 -7.84
CA GLN A 78 8.99 5.16 -8.59
C GLN A 78 9.54 6.59 -8.67
N LYS A 79 8.67 7.56 -8.96
CA LYS A 79 9.06 8.99 -8.98
C LYS A 79 9.60 9.45 -7.62
N LEU A 80 9.02 8.98 -6.53
CA LEU A 80 9.48 9.29 -5.16
C LEU A 80 10.90 8.73 -4.91
N LEU A 81 11.18 7.54 -5.43
CA LEU A 81 12.49 6.91 -5.35
C LEU A 81 13.49 7.44 -6.39
N ALA A 82 13.06 8.32 -7.29
CA ALA A 82 13.83 8.81 -8.45
C ALA A 82 14.34 7.68 -9.35
N VAL A 83 13.51 6.66 -9.59
CA VAL A 83 13.78 5.50 -10.45
C VAL A 83 12.67 5.29 -11.49
N THR A 84 12.97 4.48 -12.50
CA THR A 84 12.07 4.01 -13.55
C THR A 84 12.25 2.51 -13.74
N ASP A 85 11.41 1.85 -14.52
CA ASP A 85 11.56 0.42 -14.85
C ASP A 85 12.92 0.10 -15.50
N ALA A 86 13.48 1.06 -16.25
CA ALA A 86 14.78 0.88 -16.92
C ALA A 86 15.96 0.76 -15.94
N ASP A 87 15.78 1.20 -14.69
CA ASP A 87 16.82 1.11 -13.66
C ASP A 87 16.92 -0.28 -13.04
N PHE A 88 15.93 -1.15 -13.27
CA PHE A 88 15.86 -2.50 -12.70
C PHE A 88 16.22 -3.56 -13.74
N PRO A 89 17.11 -4.51 -13.40
CA PRO A 89 17.54 -5.55 -14.31
C PRO A 89 16.49 -6.66 -14.45
N GLU A 90 16.54 -7.39 -15.56
CA GLU A 90 15.76 -8.64 -15.71
C GLU A 90 16.29 -9.79 -14.84
N SER A 91 17.58 -9.71 -14.47
CA SER A 91 18.27 -10.66 -13.61
C SER A 91 19.41 -9.94 -12.88
N ARG A 92 19.97 -10.59 -11.86
CA ARG A 92 21.08 -10.01 -11.08
C ARG A 92 22.21 -9.52 -12.00
N GLN A 93 22.55 -8.25 -11.89
CA GLN A 93 23.65 -7.66 -12.63
C GLN A 93 24.99 -8.03 -11.97
N ALA A 94 26.00 -8.33 -12.81
CA ALA A 94 27.36 -8.63 -12.35
C ALA A 94 28.16 -7.36 -12.01
N THR A 95 27.75 -6.20 -12.53
CA THR A 95 28.49 -4.93 -12.41
C THR A 95 27.53 -3.76 -12.23
N GLY A 96 27.97 -2.72 -11.51
CA GLY A 96 27.18 -1.52 -11.26
C GLY A 96 26.51 -1.51 -9.87
N PRO A 97 25.73 -0.46 -9.56
CA PRO A 97 24.96 -0.39 -8.33
C PRO A 97 23.96 -1.56 -8.24
N TYR A 98 23.83 -2.14 -7.07
CA TYR A 98 22.84 -3.19 -6.88
C TYR A 98 21.42 -2.63 -6.92
N MET A 99 20.62 -3.14 -7.85
CA MET A 99 19.21 -2.73 -8.07
C MET A 99 18.26 -3.94 -8.03
N GLY A 100 18.65 -5.00 -7.33
CA GLY A 100 17.83 -6.20 -7.18
C GLY A 100 18.10 -7.28 -8.24
N ASN A 101 17.20 -8.26 -8.28
CA ASN A 101 17.31 -9.43 -9.14
C ASN A 101 16.18 -9.52 -10.20
N GLY A 102 15.37 -8.46 -10.32
CA GLY A 102 14.22 -8.45 -11.21
C GLY A 102 13.66 -7.06 -11.48
N ARG A 103 12.70 -7.00 -12.40
CA ARG A 103 12.18 -5.76 -13.00
C ARG A 103 11.23 -4.96 -12.09
N PHE A 104 10.66 -5.58 -11.06
CA PHE A 104 9.61 -4.97 -10.23
C PHE A 104 10.22 -4.41 -8.94
N LEU A 105 10.77 -3.19 -9.01
CA LEU A 105 11.51 -2.55 -7.93
C LEU A 105 12.66 -3.39 -7.35
N GLY A 106 13.15 -4.36 -8.09
CA GLY A 106 14.19 -5.31 -7.67
C GLY A 106 13.69 -6.75 -7.52
N GLU A 107 12.40 -6.96 -7.43
CA GLU A 107 11.79 -8.29 -7.37
C GLU A 107 11.53 -8.88 -8.77
N LYS A 108 11.52 -10.22 -8.85
CA LYS A 108 11.36 -10.95 -10.12
C LYS A 108 9.93 -11.03 -10.60
N ASP A 109 8.96 -10.96 -9.70
CA ASP A 109 7.54 -11.08 -10.03
C ASP A 109 6.75 -9.82 -9.64
N LYS A 110 5.58 -9.65 -10.26
CA LYS A 110 4.66 -8.54 -9.98
C LYS A 110 4.10 -8.62 -8.57
N PHE A 111 3.75 -7.48 -8.02
CA PHE A 111 3.05 -7.43 -6.73
C PHE A 111 1.63 -7.95 -6.88
N GLU A 112 1.19 -8.73 -5.91
CA GLU A 112 -0.16 -9.33 -5.90
C GLU A 112 -1.04 -8.65 -4.85
N VAL A 113 -2.24 -8.24 -5.24
CA VAL A 113 -3.26 -7.66 -4.36
C VAL A 113 -4.50 -8.54 -4.40
N VAL A 114 -4.86 -9.11 -3.25
CA VAL A 114 -6.03 -9.97 -3.11
C VAL A 114 -7.04 -9.31 -2.18
N ILE A 115 -8.19 -8.92 -2.73
CA ILE A 115 -9.24 -8.24 -1.97
C ILE A 115 -10.41 -9.20 -1.76
N HIS A 116 -10.66 -9.52 -0.50
CA HIS A 116 -11.71 -10.43 -0.10
C HIS A 116 -12.96 -9.67 0.33
N SER A 117 -14.13 -10.09 -0.18
CA SER A 117 -15.41 -9.53 0.27
C SER A 117 -15.75 -9.92 1.71
N THR A 118 -15.16 -11.02 2.24
CA THR A 118 -15.38 -11.51 3.60
C THR A 118 -14.09 -11.85 4.32
N ARG A 119 -14.08 -11.68 5.65
CA ARG A 119 -12.98 -12.13 6.51
C ARG A 119 -12.78 -13.64 6.48
N ALA A 120 -13.86 -14.40 6.32
CA ALA A 120 -13.79 -15.85 6.22
C ALA A 120 -12.95 -16.28 5.01
N ASN A 121 -13.17 -15.69 3.83
CA ASN A 121 -12.38 -15.99 2.64
C ASN A 121 -10.92 -15.53 2.79
N HIS A 122 -10.70 -14.35 3.39
CA HIS A 122 -9.35 -13.88 3.72
C HIS A 122 -8.62 -14.88 4.61
N LYS A 123 -9.23 -15.29 5.71
CA LYS A 123 -8.65 -16.27 6.65
C LYS A 123 -8.29 -17.59 5.96
N LEU A 124 -9.20 -18.16 5.15
CA LEU A 124 -8.92 -19.39 4.41
C LEU A 124 -7.77 -19.23 3.43
N PHE A 125 -7.72 -18.11 2.72
CA PHE A 125 -6.63 -17.80 1.79
C PHE A 125 -5.28 -17.73 2.51
N VAL A 126 -5.22 -16.98 3.62
CA VAL A 126 -3.97 -16.79 4.37
C VAL A 126 -3.50 -18.08 5.03
N VAL A 127 -4.40 -18.89 5.59
CA VAL A 127 -4.04 -20.21 6.13
C VAL A 127 -3.39 -21.11 5.06
N ASP A 128 -3.89 -21.07 3.82
CA ASP A 128 -3.42 -21.94 2.73
C ASP A 128 -1.99 -21.59 2.29
N PHE A 129 -1.56 -20.32 2.36
CA PHE A 129 -0.23 -19.93 1.89
C PHE A 129 0.75 -19.51 3.01
N ALA A 130 0.26 -18.99 4.14
CA ALA A 130 1.11 -18.51 5.23
C ALA A 130 1.05 -19.42 6.47
N GLY A 131 0.10 -20.34 6.55
CA GLY A 131 -0.10 -21.21 7.72
C GLY A 131 -0.60 -20.46 8.97
N ALA A 132 -0.89 -19.17 8.86
CA ALA A 132 -1.41 -18.31 9.92
C ALA A 132 -2.86 -17.92 9.60
N ALA A 133 -3.59 -17.41 10.58
CA ALA A 133 -5.00 -17.04 10.41
C ALA A 133 -5.28 -15.62 10.95
N PRO A 134 -4.61 -14.58 10.44
CA PRO A 134 -4.89 -13.22 10.83
C PRO A 134 -6.32 -12.83 10.41
N THR A 135 -6.92 -11.94 11.17
CA THR A 135 -8.24 -11.39 10.86
C THR A 135 -8.16 -10.08 10.07
N ASP A 136 -7.01 -9.45 10.09
CA ASP A 136 -6.74 -8.14 9.48
C ASP A 136 -5.91 -8.30 8.19
N SER A 137 -5.69 -7.22 7.48
CA SER A 137 -4.87 -7.25 6.25
C SER A 137 -3.48 -7.81 6.54
N LEU A 138 -2.98 -8.62 5.63
CA LEU A 138 -1.68 -9.25 5.74
C LEU A 138 -0.84 -8.93 4.51
N ARG A 139 0.40 -8.55 4.72
CA ARG A 139 1.44 -8.51 3.71
C ARG A 139 2.36 -9.70 3.90
N TRP A 140 2.74 -10.34 2.80
CA TRP A 140 3.59 -11.52 2.87
C TRP A 140 4.58 -11.58 1.71
N HIS A 141 5.81 -12.00 2.02
CA HIS A 141 6.81 -12.29 1.01
C HIS A 141 7.05 -13.80 0.95
N LEU A 142 6.63 -14.43 -0.13
CA LEU A 142 6.90 -15.83 -0.44
C LEU A 142 8.24 -15.92 -1.15
N LYS A 143 9.34 -15.99 -0.39
CA LYS A 143 10.73 -15.93 -0.89
C LYS A 143 11.00 -16.94 -2.01
N ASP A 144 10.60 -18.19 -1.81
CA ASP A 144 10.83 -19.28 -2.76
C ASP A 144 10.07 -19.08 -4.09
N GLN A 145 9.00 -18.33 -4.07
CA GLN A 145 8.15 -18.03 -5.24
C GLN A 145 8.40 -16.62 -5.79
N HIS A 146 9.24 -15.82 -5.16
CA HIS A 146 9.47 -14.42 -5.47
C HIS A 146 8.20 -13.57 -5.51
N LYS A 147 7.23 -13.86 -4.63
CA LYS A 147 5.92 -13.20 -4.61
C LYS A 147 5.77 -12.29 -3.40
N MET A 148 5.34 -11.08 -3.67
CA MET A 148 4.96 -10.09 -2.67
C MET A 148 3.45 -9.92 -2.74
N ILE A 149 2.74 -10.27 -1.65
CA ILE A 149 1.27 -10.35 -1.63
C ILE A 149 0.72 -9.44 -0.54
N ALA A 150 -0.30 -8.64 -0.89
CA ALA A 150 -1.20 -8.00 0.07
C ALA A 150 -2.57 -8.70 0.01
N SER A 151 -3.06 -9.18 1.15
CA SER A 151 -4.37 -9.81 1.29
C SER A 151 -5.24 -8.97 2.23
N ILE A 152 -6.38 -8.48 1.74
CA ILE A 152 -7.17 -7.43 2.38
C ILE A 152 -8.63 -7.88 2.54
N PRO A 153 -9.16 -7.99 3.79
CA PRO A 153 -10.57 -8.27 4.04
C PRO A 153 -11.39 -6.97 4.02
N ALA A 154 -12.14 -6.71 2.94
CA ALA A 154 -12.98 -5.53 2.79
C ALA A 154 -14.31 -5.58 3.59
N GLU A 155 -14.55 -6.63 4.38
CA GLU A 155 -15.72 -6.74 5.25
C GLU A 155 -15.66 -5.80 6.46
N ASP A 156 -14.46 -5.30 6.77
CA ASP A 156 -14.25 -4.36 7.85
C ASP A 156 -15.15 -3.13 7.67
N PRO A 157 -15.88 -2.68 8.72
CA PRO A 157 -16.76 -1.52 8.61
C PRO A 157 -16.11 -0.28 8.02
N ASP A 158 -14.84 -0.07 8.32
CA ASP A 158 -14.06 1.08 7.84
C ASP A 158 -13.61 0.92 6.38
N LEU A 159 -13.61 -0.29 5.81
CA LEU A 159 -13.17 -0.61 4.45
C LEU A 159 -14.31 -0.91 3.46
N LYS A 160 -15.57 -0.83 3.89
CA LYS A 160 -16.74 -1.14 3.04
C LYS A 160 -16.90 -0.24 1.83
N LYS A 161 -16.41 1.00 1.90
CA LYS A 161 -16.48 1.99 0.81
C LYS A 161 -15.16 2.05 0.07
N ASP A 162 -15.20 2.12 -1.26
CA ASP A 162 -13.99 2.24 -2.10
C ASP A 162 -13.16 3.48 -1.77
N LYS A 163 -13.82 4.54 -1.28
CA LYS A 163 -13.16 5.75 -0.80
C LYS A 163 -12.20 5.48 0.36
N SER A 164 -12.52 4.52 1.22
CA SER A 164 -11.65 4.10 2.36
C SER A 164 -10.80 2.89 2.01
N LEU A 165 -11.34 1.96 1.21
CA LEU A 165 -10.65 0.73 0.85
C LEU A 165 -9.41 0.99 -0.01
N PHE A 166 -9.50 1.88 -1.01
CA PHE A 166 -8.37 2.13 -1.89
C PHE A 166 -7.17 2.79 -1.20
N PRO A 167 -7.33 3.80 -0.33
CA PRO A 167 -6.23 4.31 0.50
C PRO A 167 -5.56 3.23 1.34
N HIS A 168 -6.34 2.29 1.91
CA HIS A 168 -5.81 1.15 2.65
C HIS A 168 -5.02 0.18 1.74
N VAL A 169 -5.48 -0.05 0.50
CA VAL A 169 -4.68 -0.79 -0.50
C VAL A 169 -3.36 -0.08 -0.78
N VAL A 170 -3.38 1.25 -0.95
CA VAL A 170 -2.17 2.06 -1.20
C VAL A 170 -1.20 1.99 -0.02
N HIS A 171 -1.70 2.02 1.22
CA HIS A 171 -0.89 1.84 2.41
C HIS A 171 -0.13 0.49 2.35
N ASN A 172 -0.84 -0.60 2.12
CA ASN A 172 -0.24 -1.93 1.99
C ASN A 172 0.73 -2.03 0.80
N LEU A 173 0.38 -1.48 -0.35
CA LEU A 173 1.27 -1.43 -1.50
C LEU A 173 2.53 -0.60 -1.24
N SER A 174 2.44 0.47 -0.43
CA SER A 174 3.61 1.29 -0.07
C SER A 174 4.65 0.47 0.69
N HIS A 175 4.21 -0.32 1.65
CA HIS A 175 5.08 -1.25 2.34
C HIS A 175 5.68 -2.28 1.38
N LEU A 176 4.85 -3.00 0.60
CA LEU A 176 5.34 -4.00 -0.35
C LEU A 176 6.36 -3.43 -1.33
N CYS A 177 6.09 -2.25 -1.90
CA CYS A 177 7.00 -1.61 -2.85
C CYS A 177 8.31 -1.18 -2.19
N PHE A 178 8.28 -0.69 -0.95
CA PHE A 178 9.50 -0.30 -0.27
C PHE A 178 10.28 -1.51 0.24
N ASP A 179 9.61 -2.54 0.74
CA ASP A 179 10.24 -3.80 1.14
C ASP A 179 10.91 -4.48 -0.05
N ALA A 180 10.29 -4.46 -1.23
CA ALA A 180 10.85 -4.99 -2.47
C ALA A 180 12.03 -4.17 -3.01
N TYR A 181 12.04 -2.84 -2.79
CA TYR A 181 12.99 -1.94 -3.43
C TYR A 181 14.43 -2.41 -3.27
N LYS A 182 15.07 -2.76 -4.40
CA LYS A 182 16.36 -3.40 -4.55
C LYS A 182 16.43 -4.84 -4.02
N HIS A 183 16.03 -5.10 -2.78
CA HIS A 183 16.00 -6.45 -2.19
C HIS A 183 15.16 -6.48 -0.92
N PHE A 184 14.67 -7.67 -0.58
CA PHE A 184 13.85 -7.89 0.62
C PHE A 184 14.66 -8.25 1.88
N SER A 185 15.99 -8.42 1.79
CA SER A 185 16.82 -8.88 2.92
C SER A 185 17.10 -7.84 4.00
N TYR A 186 16.62 -6.60 3.84
CA TYR A 186 16.85 -5.49 4.77
C TYR A 186 15.51 -4.95 5.29
N ASP A 187 15.37 -4.86 6.61
CA ASP A 187 14.21 -4.26 7.28
C ASP A 187 14.51 -2.79 7.62
N PRO A 188 13.95 -1.85 6.85
CA PRO A 188 14.10 -0.42 7.15
C PRO A 188 13.45 -0.08 8.49
N PRO A 189 13.88 1.01 9.17
CA PRO A 189 13.26 1.42 10.43
C PRO A 189 11.75 1.64 10.29
N LEU A 190 10.96 1.10 11.21
CA LEU A 190 9.50 1.10 11.18
C LEU A 190 8.90 2.50 11.03
N TRP A 191 9.46 3.54 11.71
CA TRP A 191 8.99 4.91 11.57
C TRP A 191 9.06 5.43 10.12
N LEU A 192 10.04 4.94 9.36
CA LEU A 192 10.25 5.35 7.97
C LEU A 192 9.25 4.65 7.04
N THR A 193 9.08 3.33 7.19
CA THR A 193 8.16 2.54 6.36
C THR A 193 6.72 2.94 6.60
N GLU A 194 6.33 3.03 7.87
CA GLU A 194 4.98 3.46 8.28
C GLU A 194 4.73 4.93 7.90
N GLY A 195 5.69 5.82 8.17
CA GLY A 195 5.57 7.22 7.78
C GLY A 195 5.41 7.42 6.28
N LEU A 196 6.10 6.62 5.47
CA LEU A 196 5.99 6.61 4.01
C LEU A 196 4.61 6.11 3.57
N ALA A 197 4.15 4.98 4.10
CA ALA A 197 2.84 4.41 3.80
C ALA A 197 1.71 5.38 4.15
N LEU A 198 1.78 6.02 5.32
CA LEU A 198 0.85 7.07 5.73
C LEU A 198 0.88 8.30 4.78
N CYS A 199 2.06 8.71 4.29
CA CYS A 199 2.13 9.79 3.30
C CYS A 199 1.42 9.42 2.01
N MET A 200 1.65 8.23 1.47
CA MET A 200 1.02 7.75 0.24
C MET A 200 -0.49 7.60 0.39
N GLU A 201 -0.94 7.03 1.49
CA GLU A 201 -2.36 6.90 1.84
C GLU A 201 -3.06 8.27 1.88
N LYS A 202 -2.45 9.26 2.57
CA LYS A 202 -3.00 10.61 2.72
C LYS A 202 -2.98 11.44 1.44
N GLU A 203 -2.10 11.14 0.49
CA GLU A 203 -2.16 11.74 -0.85
C GLU A 203 -3.45 11.32 -1.58
N ILE A 204 -3.94 10.09 -1.37
CA ILE A 204 -5.16 9.58 -2.00
C ILE A 204 -6.42 10.11 -1.29
N GLU A 205 -6.44 10.00 0.04
CA GLU A 205 -7.58 10.45 0.87
C GLU A 205 -7.06 11.04 2.18
N PRO A 206 -7.01 12.38 2.30
CA PRO A 206 -6.45 13.05 3.49
C PRO A 206 -7.13 12.67 4.80
N THR A 207 -8.40 12.25 4.74
CA THR A 207 -9.21 11.89 5.91
C THR A 207 -9.22 10.39 6.20
N SER A 208 -8.51 9.57 5.39
CA SER A 208 -8.43 8.12 5.66
C SER A 208 -7.77 7.85 7.01
N THR A 209 -8.18 6.76 7.63
CA THR A 209 -7.61 6.29 8.89
C THR A 209 -7.42 4.79 8.76
N THR A 210 -6.22 4.38 8.36
CA THR A 210 -5.90 2.96 8.26
C THR A 210 -5.59 2.41 9.65
N ASN A 211 -6.31 1.35 10.03
CA ASN A 211 -5.98 0.53 11.18
C ASN A 211 -5.31 -0.74 10.64
N GLU A 212 -4.03 -0.89 10.86
CA GLU A 212 -3.33 -2.12 10.51
C GLU A 212 -3.09 -2.99 11.74
N GLY A 213 -3.25 -4.31 11.54
CA GLY A 213 -2.71 -5.32 12.41
C GLY A 213 -1.52 -5.98 11.71
N GLU A 214 -0.44 -6.16 12.40
CA GLU A 214 0.60 -7.13 12.05
C GLU A 214 0.30 -8.48 12.69
N GLU A 215 1.06 -9.53 12.33
CA GLU A 215 1.04 -10.79 13.05
C GLU A 215 1.18 -10.53 14.56
N GLY A 216 0.04 -10.53 15.28
CA GLY A 216 0.01 -10.44 16.73
C GLY A 216 -0.57 -9.18 17.38
N GLY A 217 -0.97 -8.14 16.63
CA GLY A 217 -1.53 -6.95 17.28
C GLY A 217 -2.41 -6.07 16.40
N LYS A 218 -3.55 -5.65 16.93
CA LYS A 218 -4.34 -4.55 16.34
C LYS A 218 -3.80 -3.24 16.87
N SER A 219 -3.50 -2.31 15.95
CA SER A 219 -3.46 -0.90 16.31
C SER A 219 -4.89 -0.35 16.24
N ASP A 220 -5.59 -0.27 17.37
CA ASP A 220 -6.91 0.36 17.45
C ASP A 220 -6.87 1.90 17.39
N VAL A 221 -5.70 2.46 17.09
CA VAL A 221 -5.48 3.90 17.08
C VAL A 221 -5.96 4.46 15.74
N ARG A 222 -7.19 4.95 15.72
CA ARG A 222 -7.72 5.76 14.62
C ARG A 222 -7.00 7.11 14.62
N GLY A 223 -6.30 7.40 13.54
CA GLY A 223 -5.67 8.69 13.37
C GLY A 223 -6.68 9.85 13.31
N PRO A 224 -6.25 11.08 13.56
CA PRO A 224 -7.11 12.26 13.52
C PRO A 224 -7.57 12.55 12.10
N LYS A 225 -8.74 13.21 11.94
CA LYS A 225 -9.26 13.63 10.63
C LYS A 225 -8.36 14.68 9.95
N ASP A 226 -7.72 15.55 10.72
CA ASP A 226 -6.77 16.57 10.23
C ASP A 226 -5.41 16.34 10.86
N TRP A 227 -4.54 15.67 10.12
CA TRP A 227 -3.19 15.32 10.55
C TRP A 227 -2.29 16.56 10.72
N ASN A 228 -2.44 17.59 9.88
CA ASN A 228 -1.67 18.82 10.01
C ASN A 228 -2.00 19.56 11.31
N ALA A 229 -3.28 19.69 11.64
CA ALA A 229 -3.72 20.30 12.87
C ALA A 229 -3.27 19.49 14.10
N ALA A 230 -3.36 18.14 14.01
CA ALA A 230 -2.91 17.24 15.07
C ALA A 230 -1.41 17.37 15.34
N VAL A 231 -0.58 17.37 14.29
CA VAL A 231 0.88 17.56 14.42
C VAL A 231 1.21 18.92 15.03
N LYS A 232 0.55 20.00 14.58
CA LYS A 232 0.78 21.33 15.20
C LYS A 232 0.47 21.32 16.70
N LYS A 233 -0.63 20.68 17.09
CA LYS A 233 -1.01 20.53 18.50
C LYS A 233 -0.01 19.67 19.28
N LEU A 234 0.45 18.57 18.67
CA LEU A 234 1.45 17.67 19.25
C LEU A 234 2.76 18.42 19.55
N VAL A 235 3.27 19.17 18.56
CA VAL A 235 4.50 19.96 18.69
C VAL A 235 4.34 21.08 19.72
N ALA A 236 3.21 21.82 19.71
CA ALA A 236 2.94 22.86 20.69
C ALA A 236 2.89 22.31 22.14
N ALA A 237 2.47 21.05 22.31
CA ALA A 237 2.45 20.36 23.60
C ALA A 237 3.80 19.72 23.99
N GLY A 238 4.83 19.76 23.11
CA GLY A 238 6.12 19.13 23.34
C GLY A 238 6.08 17.60 23.39
N LYS A 239 5.06 16.97 22.80
CA LYS A 239 4.81 15.52 22.85
C LYS A 239 5.36 14.76 21.65
N GLN A 240 5.87 15.44 20.61
CA GLN A 240 6.46 14.78 19.46
C GLN A 240 7.59 13.85 19.89
N LYS A 241 7.62 12.66 19.29
CA LYS A 241 8.70 11.71 19.56
C LYS A 241 10.02 12.21 18.94
N ARG A 242 11.11 11.99 19.62
CA ARG A 242 12.45 12.21 19.04
C ARG A 242 12.81 11.01 18.17
N LEU A 243 13.64 11.20 17.15
CA LEU A 243 14.10 10.10 16.29
C LEU A 243 14.70 8.95 17.11
N ALA A 244 15.47 9.24 18.16
CA ALA A 244 16.03 8.23 19.07
C ALA A 244 14.96 7.40 19.82
N GLN A 245 13.72 7.86 19.90
CA GLN A 245 12.61 7.11 20.49
C GLN A 245 11.88 6.26 19.44
N LEU A 246 11.91 6.66 18.16
CA LEU A 246 11.30 5.93 17.05
C LEU A 246 12.20 4.80 16.50
N LEU A 247 13.52 5.00 16.50
CA LEU A 247 14.48 4.04 15.96
C LEU A 247 14.43 2.63 16.60
N PRO A 248 14.23 2.46 17.93
CA PRO A 248 14.16 1.13 18.52
C PRO A 248 12.83 0.40 18.29
N MET A 249 11.78 1.09 17.82
CA MET A 249 10.46 0.49 17.56
C MET A 249 10.55 -0.50 16.41
N LYS A 250 10.08 -1.72 16.62
CA LYS A 250 10.14 -2.83 15.66
C LYS A 250 8.76 -3.33 15.23
N GLU A 251 7.75 -3.13 16.08
CA GLU A 251 6.40 -3.62 15.86
C GLU A 251 5.41 -2.45 15.74
N VAL A 252 4.43 -2.57 14.85
CA VAL A 252 3.39 -1.52 14.65
C VAL A 252 2.63 -1.23 15.93
N ALA A 253 2.46 -2.22 16.81
CA ALA A 253 1.83 -2.03 18.11
C ALA A 253 2.60 -1.05 19.04
N GLU A 254 3.89 -0.82 18.81
CA GLU A 254 4.69 0.16 19.55
C GLU A 254 4.47 1.60 19.08
N LEU A 255 3.92 1.78 17.85
CA LEU A 255 3.60 3.09 17.29
C LEU A 255 2.26 3.60 17.85
N ASP A 256 2.32 4.31 18.97
CA ASP A 256 1.17 5.07 19.46
C ASP A 256 0.78 6.21 18.49
N GLU A 257 -0.34 6.90 18.75
CA GLU A 257 -0.80 8.01 17.90
C GLU A 257 0.26 9.12 17.75
N ASP A 258 0.96 9.46 18.84
CA ASP A 258 2.01 10.49 18.83
C ASP A 258 3.20 10.05 17.96
N ALA A 259 3.56 8.77 17.99
CA ALA A 259 4.61 8.20 17.16
C ALA A 259 4.22 8.18 15.67
N LYS A 260 3.00 7.74 15.32
CA LYS A 260 2.47 7.75 13.95
C LYS A 260 2.42 9.17 13.37
N LEU A 261 1.89 10.12 14.13
CA LEU A 261 1.86 11.55 13.75
C LEU A 261 3.26 12.10 13.52
N THR A 262 4.20 11.76 14.41
CA THR A 262 5.59 12.20 14.28
C THR A 262 6.26 11.59 13.07
N ALA A 263 6.15 10.28 12.87
CA ALA A 263 6.71 9.55 11.73
C ALA A 263 6.18 10.10 10.39
N TRP A 264 4.85 10.23 10.27
CA TRP A 264 4.22 10.86 9.10
C TRP A 264 4.75 12.27 8.83
N SER A 265 4.81 13.12 9.86
CA SER A 265 5.26 14.50 9.71
C SER A 265 6.73 14.60 9.28
N MET A 266 7.59 13.74 9.82
CA MET A 266 9.01 13.68 9.46
C MET A 266 9.18 13.24 8.00
N VAL A 267 8.52 12.15 7.60
CA VAL A 267 8.60 11.66 6.21
C VAL A 267 7.99 12.67 5.24
N ARG A 268 6.84 13.25 5.58
CA ARG A 268 6.22 14.30 4.77
C ARG A 268 7.15 15.49 4.55
N PHE A 269 7.81 15.97 5.61
CA PHE A 269 8.80 17.06 5.51
C PHE A 269 9.96 16.67 4.58
N LEU A 270 10.49 15.46 4.72
CA LEU A 270 11.56 14.98 3.85
C LEU A 270 11.14 14.95 2.37
N LEU A 271 9.93 14.45 2.09
CA LEU A 271 9.40 14.35 0.73
C LEU A 271 9.11 15.71 0.10
N ASP A 272 8.56 16.66 0.88
CA ASP A 272 8.14 17.97 0.37
C ASP A 272 9.32 18.95 0.27
N ALA A 273 10.21 19.00 1.27
CA ALA A 273 11.29 19.96 1.33
C ALA A 273 12.60 19.51 0.68
N HIS A 274 12.83 18.17 0.64
CA HIS A 274 14.12 17.62 0.21
C HIS A 274 13.95 16.35 -0.67
N PRO A 275 13.12 16.37 -1.75
CA PRO A 275 12.77 15.18 -2.51
C PRO A 275 13.98 14.41 -3.06
N GLU A 276 14.97 15.08 -3.64
CA GLU A 276 16.15 14.42 -4.18
C GLU A 276 17.04 13.79 -3.10
N ALA A 277 17.23 14.49 -1.97
CA ALA A 277 17.98 13.96 -0.84
C ALA A 277 17.25 12.79 -0.20
N THR A 278 15.91 12.83 -0.16
CA THR A 278 15.08 11.75 0.34
C THR A 278 15.18 10.52 -0.54
N ALA A 279 15.11 10.65 -1.87
CA ALA A 279 15.30 9.53 -2.79
C ALA A 279 16.66 8.86 -2.60
N LYS A 280 17.74 9.66 -2.46
CA LYS A 280 19.08 9.14 -2.16
C LYS A 280 19.15 8.45 -0.80
N PHE A 281 18.53 9.02 0.22
CA PHE A 281 18.46 8.43 1.56
C PHE A 281 17.75 7.08 1.54
N LEU A 282 16.54 7.01 0.92
CA LEU A 282 15.80 5.75 0.77
C LEU A 282 16.59 4.71 -0.02
N GLY A 283 17.26 5.14 -1.10
CA GLY A 283 18.14 4.29 -1.88
C GLY A 283 19.36 3.79 -1.10
N GLY A 284 19.89 4.59 -0.16
CA GLY A 284 20.98 4.21 0.75
C GLY A 284 20.52 3.24 1.82
N VAL A 285 19.34 3.48 2.42
CA VAL A 285 18.73 2.55 3.40
C VAL A 285 18.55 1.16 2.79
N LYS A 286 18.08 1.09 1.54
CA LYS A 286 17.88 -0.17 0.80
C LYS A 286 19.12 -0.63 0.00
N GLY A 287 20.23 0.07 0.11
CA GLY A 287 21.49 -0.29 -0.58
C GLY A 287 22.40 -1.22 0.22
N GLN A 288 22.10 -1.43 1.50
CA GLN A 288 22.86 -2.34 2.35
C GLN A 288 22.35 -3.77 2.10
N LEU A 289 23.27 -4.64 1.69
CA LEU A 289 23.03 -6.07 1.68
C LEU A 289 23.54 -6.62 3.01
N ASP A 290 22.73 -7.40 3.71
CA ASP A 290 23.21 -8.21 4.80
C ASP A 290 24.17 -9.25 4.21
N GLU A 291 25.44 -9.24 4.66
CA GLU A 291 26.46 -10.21 4.28
C GLU A 291 26.27 -11.54 5.00
#